data_84ff31918541ae52c43d7d367196fecd
#
_entry.id   84ff31918541ae52c43d7d367196fecd
#
_cell.length_a   1.000
_cell.length_b   1.000
_cell.length_c   1.000
_cell.angle_alpha   90.00
_cell.angle_beta   90.00
_cell.angle_gamma   90.00
#
_symmetry.space_group_name_H-M   'P 1'
#
loop_
_entity.id
_entity.type
_entity.pdbx_description
1 polymer ?
#
loop_
_entity_poly.entity_id
_entity_poly.type
_entity_poly.pdbx_seq_one_letter_code
_entity_poly.pdbx_strand_id
1 'polypeptide(L)'
;MQLIHRQMRILVTGASGFIGSHIVSRALELQHETWAAIRPTSNRRYLHDPRILFIELNYSDKSILRTQLQEFQKKHGRWDVIIHCAGITQCLHHQDFYEINYKGTRILVETIMELHMIPSQFIFMSTLGSYGALHEKPPYQPITENDTPHPNTHYGRSKRLAEEYLMSISNFPYIIFRPTGVYGPRDKDFLIIIEGIRKHLDVNLKVEHQEITFVYIHDLVKAVFLAIKQNIVRRAYFVTDCNVYSPSEFGDIARKLLGNPTTIRLAIPIWIGHIAAYLCDGIGYLIGHSLTFNSDKFRILIQRNWTCETTPLTKELGYRPEYNLYRGLSETIAEILNLQR
;
A
#
# COMPACT_ATOMS: atom_id res chain seq x y z
N MET A 1 5.39 5.65 35.32
CA MET A 1 5.81 6.90 34.64
C MET A 1 5.18 6.89 33.24
N GLN A 2 4.01 7.55 33.07
CA GLN A 2 3.40 7.71 31.75
C GLN A 2 4.32 8.57 30.90
N LEU A 3 4.93 7.97 29.89
CA LEU A 3 5.60 8.72 28.82
C LEU A 3 4.53 9.63 28.21
N ILE A 4 4.62 10.92 28.48
CA ILE A 4 3.82 11.95 27.81
C ILE A 4 4.16 11.80 26.32
N HIS A 5 3.28 11.12 25.58
CA HIS A 5 3.41 11.07 24.12
C HIS A 5 3.26 12.50 23.61
N ARG A 6 4.37 13.08 23.16
CA ARG A 6 4.35 14.39 22.51
C ARG A 6 3.37 14.34 21.34
N GLN A 7 2.33 15.15 21.41
CA GLN A 7 1.44 15.36 20.26
C GLN A 7 2.26 15.85 19.07
N MET A 8 2.16 15.16 17.94
CA MET A 8 2.83 15.51 16.69
C MET A 8 1.81 15.99 15.68
N ARG A 9 2.24 16.85 14.77
CA ARG A 9 1.47 17.25 13.59
C ARG A 9 1.83 16.32 12.44
N ILE A 10 0.88 15.49 12.01
CA ILE A 10 1.06 14.45 11.00
C ILE A 10 0.27 14.80 9.74
N LEU A 11 0.93 14.83 8.59
CA LEU A 11 0.28 14.87 7.28
C LEU A 11 0.20 13.47 6.70
N VAL A 12 -1.00 13.06 6.29
CA VAL A 12 -1.22 11.83 5.54
C VAL A 12 -1.66 12.18 4.12
N THR A 13 -0.85 11.87 3.12
CA THR A 13 -1.26 12.00 1.72
C THR A 13 -1.89 10.69 1.25
N GLY A 14 -2.79 10.76 0.26
CA GLY A 14 -3.58 9.58 -0.10
C GLY A 14 -4.54 9.13 1.03
N ALA A 15 -4.89 10.05 1.91
CA ALA A 15 -5.69 9.81 3.13
C ALA A 15 -7.06 9.18 2.86
N SER A 16 -7.67 9.45 1.70
CA SER A 16 -8.96 8.85 1.31
C SER A 16 -8.86 7.43 0.76
N GLY A 17 -7.64 6.92 0.55
CA GLY A 17 -7.37 5.56 0.09
C GLY A 17 -7.42 4.53 1.22
N PHE A 18 -7.24 3.25 0.85
CA PHE A 18 -7.28 2.13 1.78
C PHE A 18 -6.27 2.31 2.93
N ILE A 19 -4.96 2.28 2.64
CA ILE A 19 -3.92 2.38 3.67
C ILE A 19 -3.96 3.74 4.38
N GLY A 20 -4.08 4.84 3.60
CA GLY A 20 -4.09 6.20 4.16
C GLY A 20 -5.19 6.44 5.16
N SER A 21 -6.41 5.91 4.92
CA SER A 21 -7.54 6.09 5.84
C SER A 21 -7.37 5.34 7.17
N HIS A 22 -6.70 4.19 7.18
CA HIS A 22 -6.34 3.49 8.42
C HIS A 22 -5.24 4.20 9.20
N ILE A 23 -4.26 4.79 8.49
CA ILE A 23 -3.22 5.63 9.11
C ILE A 23 -3.84 6.86 9.77
N VAL A 24 -4.78 7.55 9.09
CA VAL A 24 -5.52 8.68 9.68
C VAL A 24 -6.26 8.26 10.93
N SER A 25 -7.02 7.15 10.88
CA SER A 25 -7.72 6.62 12.05
C SER A 25 -6.75 6.38 13.22
N ARG A 26 -5.62 5.73 12.95
CA ARG A 26 -4.63 5.43 13.99
C ARG A 26 -3.92 6.67 14.56
N ALA A 27 -3.63 7.67 13.74
CA ALA A 27 -3.06 8.93 14.19
C ALA A 27 -3.99 9.65 15.19
N LEU A 28 -5.29 9.66 14.90
CA LEU A 28 -6.32 10.23 15.81
C LEU A 28 -6.48 9.45 17.11
N GLU A 29 -6.41 8.10 17.06
CA GLU A 29 -6.42 7.25 18.27
C GLU A 29 -5.23 7.56 19.18
N LEU A 30 -4.08 7.83 18.58
CA LEU A 30 -2.87 8.24 19.30
C LEU A 30 -2.85 9.74 19.66
N GLN A 31 -3.96 10.45 19.45
CA GLN A 31 -4.15 11.86 19.80
C GLN A 31 -3.18 12.83 19.10
N HIS A 32 -2.74 12.49 17.89
CA HIS A 32 -1.93 13.38 17.04
C HIS A 32 -2.81 14.42 16.32
N GLU A 33 -2.27 15.61 16.06
CA GLU A 33 -2.86 16.59 15.13
C GLU A 33 -2.76 16.03 13.72
N THR A 34 -3.89 15.60 13.16
CA THR A 34 -3.91 14.79 11.94
C THR A 34 -4.47 15.57 10.75
N TRP A 35 -3.63 15.77 9.76
CA TRP A 35 -3.96 16.41 8.49
C TRP A 35 -4.12 15.36 7.38
N ALA A 36 -5.28 15.37 6.75
CA ALA A 36 -5.59 14.52 5.61
C ALA A 36 -5.45 15.32 4.30
N ALA A 37 -4.43 15.02 3.50
CA ALA A 37 -4.31 15.61 2.18
C ALA A 37 -5.25 14.89 1.21
N ILE A 38 -6.13 15.67 0.59
CA ILE A 38 -7.16 15.20 -0.34
C ILE A 38 -7.12 16.01 -1.64
N ARG A 39 -7.79 15.50 -2.67
CA ARG A 39 -8.13 16.24 -3.89
C ARG A 39 -9.60 16.69 -3.77
N PRO A 40 -10.04 17.73 -4.49
CA PRO A 40 -11.45 18.15 -4.50
C PRO A 40 -12.42 17.01 -4.80
N THR A 41 -12.01 16.08 -5.66
CA THR A 41 -12.80 14.91 -6.08
C THR A 41 -12.66 13.69 -5.16
N SER A 42 -11.91 13.79 -4.05
CA SER A 42 -11.66 12.65 -3.15
C SER A 42 -12.95 12.20 -2.44
N ASN A 43 -13.23 10.91 -2.49
CA ASN A 43 -14.30 10.32 -1.68
C ASN A 43 -13.86 10.25 -0.22
N ARG A 44 -14.59 10.90 0.69
CA ARG A 44 -14.28 11.01 2.13
C ARG A 44 -14.99 9.96 2.98
N ARG A 45 -15.54 8.89 2.41
CA ARG A 45 -16.38 7.89 3.11
C ARG A 45 -15.73 7.23 4.34
N TYR A 46 -14.42 7.34 4.49
CA TYR A 46 -13.68 6.82 5.66
C TYR A 46 -13.05 7.92 6.52
N LEU A 47 -13.35 9.19 6.23
CA LEU A 47 -12.76 10.36 6.88
C LEU A 47 -13.85 11.22 7.52
N HIS A 48 -14.63 10.62 8.45
CA HIS A 48 -15.78 11.28 9.07
C HIS A 48 -15.48 11.86 10.46
N ASP A 49 -14.35 11.50 11.08
CA ASP A 49 -14.00 11.99 12.41
C ASP A 49 -13.80 13.51 12.36
N PRO A 50 -14.53 14.30 13.20
CA PRO A 50 -14.45 15.77 13.16
C PRO A 50 -13.08 16.34 13.57
N ARG A 51 -12.20 15.53 14.14
CA ARG A 51 -10.83 15.92 14.50
C ARG A 51 -9.89 15.95 13.29
N ILE A 52 -10.30 15.41 12.13
CA ILE A 52 -9.50 15.42 10.92
C ILE A 52 -9.42 16.84 10.36
N LEU A 53 -8.21 17.33 10.20
CA LEU A 53 -7.94 18.57 9.49
C LEU A 53 -7.67 18.27 8.00
N PHE A 54 -8.35 18.95 7.11
CA PHE A 54 -8.23 18.71 5.67
C PHE A 54 -7.34 19.78 5.02
N ILE A 55 -6.51 19.31 4.06
CA ILE A 55 -5.75 20.17 3.18
C ILE A 55 -5.85 19.66 1.74
N GLU A 56 -6.03 20.57 0.80
CA GLU A 56 -5.95 20.22 -0.62
C GLU A 56 -4.53 20.44 -1.13
N LEU A 57 -3.94 19.41 -1.74
CA LEU A 57 -2.59 19.48 -2.31
C LEU A 57 -2.61 18.93 -3.74
N ASN A 58 -2.04 19.72 -4.66
CA ASN A 58 -1.90 19.38 -6.07
C ASN A 58 -0.47 18.94 -6.39
N TYR A 59 -0.23 17.63 -6.47
CA TYR A 59 1.09 17.05 -6.76
C TYR A 59 1.45 17.05 -8.25
N SER A 60 0.54 17.43 -9.14
CA SER A 60 0.80 17.46 -10.59
C SER A 60 1.33 18.81 -11.09
N ASP A 61 1.19 19.86 -10.28
CA ASP A 61 1.66 21.21 -10.59
C ASP A 61 2.49 21.79 -9.44
N LYS A 62 3.79 21.97 -9.68
CA LYS A 62 4.73 22.45 -8.65
C LYS A 62 4.41 23.88 -8.19
N SER A 63 3.92 24.75 -9.08
CA SER A 63 3.62 26.15 -8.74
C SER A 63 2.39 26.25 -7.82
N ILE A 64 1.35 25.49 -8.13
CA ILE A 64 0.15 25.40 -7.30
C ILE A 64 0.49 24.78 -5.94
N LEU A 65 1.21 23.65 -5.93
CA LEU A 65 1.63 23.00 -4.69
C LEU A 65 2.46 23.94 -3.81
N ARG A 66 3.39 24.70 -4.41
CA ARG A 66 4.21 25.68 -3.70
C ARG A 66 3.36 26.75 -3.00
N THR A 67 2.38 27.30 -3.69
CA THR A 67 1.45 28.28 -3.12
C THR A 67 0.65 27.69 -1.95
N GLN A 68 0.09 26.48 -2.13
CA GLN A 68 -0.66 25.77 -1.09
C GLN A 68 0.20 25.51 0.16
N LEU A 69 1.45 25.06 -0.03
CA LEU A 69 2.37 24.82 1.09
C LEU A 69 2.84 26.11 1.77
N GLN A 70 3.06 27.20 1.03
CA GLN A 70 3.40 28.49 1.61
C GLN A 70 2.26 29.07 2.47
N GLU A 71 1.01 28.93 2.02
CA GLU A 71 -0.17 29.33 2.81
C GLU A 71 -0.29 28.52 4.10
N PHE A 72 -0.09 27.19 4.00
CA PHE A 72 -0.06 26.33 5.16
C PHE A 72 1.07 26.74 6.12
N GLN A 73 2.28 26.93 5.61
CA GLN A 73 3.45 27.30 6.39
C GLN A 73 3.25 28.59 7.20
N LYS A 74 2.66 29.61 6.58
CA LYS A 74 2.36 30.90 7.24
C LYS A 74 1.41 30.76 8.43
N LYS A 75 0.44 29.82 8.34
CA LYS A 75 -0.60 29.63 9.37
C LYS A 75 -0.21 28.62 10.44
N HIS A 76 0.47 27.56 10.06
CA HIS A 76 0.66 26.37 10.88
C HIS A 76 2.12 25.94 11.05
N GLY A 77 3.07 26.53 10.30
CA GLY A 77 4.46 26.09 10.28
C GLY A 77 4.67 24.83 9.43
N ARG A 78 5.28 23.81 9.98
CA ARG A 78 5.57 22.56 9.26
C ARG A 78 4.95 21.35 9.97
N TRP A 79 4.81 20.23 9.25
CA TRP A 79 4.48 18.96 9.86
C TRP A 79 5.71 18.32 10.51
N ASP A 80 5.50 17.62 11.63
CA ASP A 80 6.55 16.82 12.27
C ASP A 80 6.82 15.55 11.45
N VAL A 81 5.75 14.93 10.93
CA VAL A 81 5.81 13.71 10.13
C VAL A 81 4.93 13.85 8.89
N ILE A 82 5.44 13.41 7.76
CA ILE A 82 4.66 13.24 6.52
C ILE A 82 4.61 11.76 6.18
N ILE A 83 3.39 11.20 6.07
CA ILE A 83 3.16 9.82 5.64
C ILE A 83 2.59 9.87 4.23
N HIS A 84 3.42 9.53 3.25
CA HIS A 84 3.11 9.64 1.83
C HIS A 84 2.55 8.32 1.29
N CYS A 85 1.22 8.19 1.30
CA CYS A 85 0.48 7.08 0.71
C CYS A 85 -0.19 7.45 -0.62
N ALA A 86 -0.05 8.70 -1.08
CA ALA A 86 -0.60 9.10 -2.37
C ALA A 86 0.07 8.32 -3.50
N GLY A 87 -0.74 7.76 -4.38
CA GLY A 87 -0.32 6.97 -5.52
C GLY A 87 -1.50 6.23 -6.13
N ILE A 88 -1.26 5.61 -7.27
CA ILE A 88 -2.22 4.76 -7.96
C ILE A 88 -1.63 3.36 -8.14
N THR A 89 -2.49 2.35 -8.04
CA THR A 89 -2.15 0.92 -8.24
C THR A 89 -2.69 0.38 -9.55
N GLN A 90 -3.52 1.17 -10.24
CA GLN A 90 -4.04 0.88 -11.58
C GLN A 90 -4.33 2.17 -12.33
N CYS A 91 -4.19 2.14 -13.65
CA CYS A 91 -4.47 3.28 -14.53
C CYS A 91 -4.76 2.79 -15.94
N LEU A 92 -5.33 3.65 -16.77
CA LEU A 92 -5.58 3.36 -18.18
C LEU A 92 -4.29 3.48 -19.00
N HIS A 93 -3.52 4.54 -18.77
CA HIS A 93 -2.27 4.80 -19.46
C HIS A 93 -1.09 4.53 -18.53
N HIS A 94 -0.20 3.62 -18.90
CA HIS A 94 0.96 3.26 -18.04
C HIS A 94 1.83 4.45 -17.64
N GLN A 95 1.82 5.54 -18.44
CA GLN A 95 2.53 6.77 -18.13
C GLN A 95 2.01 7.41 -16.84
N ASP A 96 0.73 7.25 -16.50
CA ASP A 96 0.14 7.82 -15.29
C ASP A 96 0.78 7.28 -14.00
N PHE A 97 1.27 6.02 -14.02
CA PHE A 97 2.05 5.50 -12.89
C PHE A 97 3.29 6.35 -12.62
N TYR A 98 4.00 6.76 -13.66
CA TYR A 98 5.22 7.56 -13.52
C TYR A 98 4.92 9.01 -13.15
N GLU A 99 3.87 9.60 -13.73
CA GLU A 99 3.46 10.96 -13.43
C GLU A 99 2.99 11.09 -11.98
N ILE A 100 2.19 10.14 -11.48
CA ILE A 100 1.58 10.23 -10.16
C ILE A 100 2.50 9.66 -9.07
N ASN A 101 3.00 8.43 -9.25
CA ASN A 101 3.75 7.76 -8.19
C ASN A 101 5.19 8.27 -8.07
N TYR A 102 5.84 8.63 -9.18
CA TYR A 102 7.22 9.12 -9.16
C TYR A 102 7.30 10.64 -9.20
N LYS A 103 6.80 11.27 -10.28
CA LYS A 103 6.93 12.74 -10.42
C LYS A 103 6.14 13.49 -9.34
N GLY A 104 4.93 13.02 -9.00
CA GLY A 104 4.15 13.61 -7.91
C GLY A 104 4.89 13.56 -6.56
N THR A 105 5.51 12.41 -6.23
CA THR A 105 6.37 12.28 -5.04
C THR A 105 7.56 13.25 -5.11
N ARG A 106 8.22 13.31 -6.26
CA ARG A 106 9.37 14.20 -6.49
C ARG A 106 8.98 15.66 -6.32
N ILE A 107 7.89 16.11 -6.94
CA ILE A 107 7.38 17.49 -6.83
C ILE A 107 7.08 17.84 -5.36
N LEU A 108 6.43 16.94 -4.61
CA LEU A 108 6.18 17.16 -3.18
C LEU A 108 7.49 17.36 -2.41
N VAL A 109 8.44 16.44 -2.58
CA VAL A 109 9.70 16.45 -1.83
C VAL A 109 10.55 17.68 -2.20
N GLU A 110 10.69 18.00 -3.47
CA GLU A 110 11.39 19.22 -3.91
C GLU A 110 10.76 20.47 -3.30
N THR A 111 9.43 20.58 -3.31
CA THR A 111 8.73 21.75 -2.81
C THR A 111 8.87 21.92 -1.30
N ILE A 112 8.77 20.85 -0.50
CA ILE A 112 9.00 20.93 0.95
C ILE A 112 10.45 21.27 1.29
N MET A 113 11.41 20.82 0.48
CA MET A 113 12.82 21.17 0.64
C MET A 113 13.06 22.66 0.34
N GLU A 114 12.56 23.17 -0.78
CA GLU A 114 12.67 24.58 -1.20
C GLU A 114 12.04 25.54 -0.18
N LEU A 115 10.97 25.11 0.47
CA LEU A 115 10.27 25.89 1.49
C LEU A 115 10.81 25.69 2.91
N HIS A 116 11.89 24.92 3.09
CA HIS A 116 12.44 24.56 4.40
C HIS A 116 11.40 23.92 5.34
N MET A 117 10.48 23.13 4.78
CA MET A 117 9.42 22.40 5.48
C MET A 117 9.72 20.92 5.64
N ILE A 118 11.00 20.51 5.58
CA ILE A 118 11.40 19.11 5.75
C ILE A 118 10.91 18.62 7.10
N PRO A 119 10.11 17.52 7.15
CA PRO A 119 9.65 16.93 8.41
C PRO A 119 10.79 16.24 9.16
N SER A 120 10.58 15.86 10.41
CA SER A 120 11.51 15.00 11.14
C SER A 120 11.57 13.59 10.53
N GLN A 121 10.45 13.13 9.94
CA GLN A 121 10.36 11.84 9.24
C GLN A 121 9.43 11.97 8.03
N PHE A 122 9.88 11.47 6.89
CA PHE A 122 9.09 11.32 5.66
C PHE A 122 8.90 9.82 5.38
N ILE A 123 7.71 9.31 5.63
CA ILE A 123 7.38 7.90 5.46
C ILE A 123 6.76 7.68 4.11
N PHE A 124 7.40 6.89 3.27
CA PHE A 124 6.93 6.57 1.92
C PHE A 124 6.35 5.16 1.88
N MET A 125 5.09 5.05 1.47
CA MET A 125 4.44 3.77 1.24
C MET A 125 4.77 3.26 -0.16
N SER A 126 5.74 2.34 -0.22
CA SER A 126 6.15 1.63 -1.43
C SER A 126 5.45 0.28 -1.55
N THR A 127 6.11 -0.73 -2.09
CA THR A 127 5.61 -2.10 -2.32
C THR A 127 6.77 -3.06 -2.48
N LEU A 128 6.60 -4.34 -2.13
CA LEU A 128 7.55 -5.39 -2.51
C LEU A 128 7.70 -5.49 -4.04
N GLY A 129 6.66 -5.16 -4.80
CA GLY A 129 6.71 -5.09 -6.27
C GLY A 129 7.74 -4.12 -6.85
N SER A 130 8.33 -3.20 -6.04
CA SER A 130 9.46 -2.36 -6.45
C SER A 130 10.75 -3.16 -6.63
N TYR A 131 10.83 -4.36 -6.07
CA TYR A 131 11.92 -5.33 -6.32
C TYR A 131 11.59 -6.26 -7.48
N GLY A 132 10.32 -6.56 -7.71
CA GLY A 132 9.87 -7.39 -8.83
C GLY A 132 10.07 -8.89 -8.59
N ALA A 133 10.07 -9.64 -9.70
CA ALA A 133 10.16 -11.09 -9.72
C ALA A 133 11.60 -11.57 -9.54
N LEU A 134 12.00 -11.84 -8.31
CA LEU A 134 13.33 -12.36 -7.95
C LEU A 134 13.21 -13.76 -7.35
N HIS A 135 14.26 -14.56 -7.50
CA HIS A 135 14.37 -15.92 -6.93
C HIS A 135 13.19 -16.84 -7.30
N GLU A 136 12.72 -16.76 -8.54
CA GLU A 136 11.53 -17.44 -9.06
C GLU A 136 11.71 -18.96 -9.30
N LYS A 137 12.85 -19.54 -8.92
CA LYS A 137 13.16 -20.98 -9.05
C LYS A 137 13.35 -21.60 -7.67
N PRO A 138 12.81 -22.81 -7.43
CA PRO A 138 13.07 -23.55 -6.19
C PRO A 138 14.55 -23.87 -5.98
N PRO A 139 15.04 -23.88 -4.71
CA PRO A 139 14.32 -23.42 -3.53
C PRO A 139 14.19 -21.89 -3.53
N TYR A 140 12.96 -21.40 -3.30
CA TYR A 140 12.72 -19.98 -3.23
C TYR A 140 13.49 -19.36 -2.05
N GLN A 141 14.13 -18.23 -2.30
CA GLN A 141 14.82 -17.48 -1.26
C GLN A 141 14.09 -16.17 -1.00
N PRO A 142 13.97 -15.74 0.27
CA PRO A 142 13.38 -14.44 0.57
C PRO A 142 14.13 -13.31 -0.12
N ILE A 143 13.38 -12.39 -0.71
CA ILE A 143 13.91 -11.14 -1.28
C ILE A 143 14.47 -10.29 -0.13
N THR A 144 15.71 -9.85 -0.25
CA THR A 144 16.42 -9.06 0.75
C THR A 144 16.70 -7.64 0.24
N GLU A 145 17.08 -6.74 1.14
CA GLU A 145 17.49 -5.38 0.74
C GLU A 145 18.80 -5.34 -0.06
N ASN A 146 19.59 -6.43 -0.03
CA ASN A 146 20.84 -6.56 -0.77
C ASN A 146 20.63 -7.05 -2.22
N ASP A 147 19.44 -7.52 -2.55
CA ASP A 147 19.12 -7.94 -3.91
C ASP A 147 19.02 -6.74 -4.85
N THR A 148 19.42 -6.93 -6.09
CA THR A 148 19.24 -5.91 -7.14
C THR A 148 17.79 -5.89 -7.59
N PRO A 149 17.06 -4.78 -7.42
CA PRO A 149 15.67 -4.68 -7.84
C PRO A 149 15.50 -4.84 -9.35
N HIS A 150 14.50 -5.64 -9.74
CA HIS A 150 14.16 -5.87 -11.15
C HIS A 150 12.64 -5.84 -11.36
N PRO A 151 11.98 -4.67 -11.13
CA PRO A 151 10.53 -4.57 -11.22
C PRO A 151 10.01 -4.88 -12.63
N ASN A 152 9.05 -5.80 -12.72
CA ASN A 152 8.50 -6.32 -13.97
C ASN A 152 7.16 -5.68 -14.36
N THR A 153 6.62 -4.76 -13.53
CA THR A 153 5.38 -4.01 -13.75
C THR A 153 5.63 -2.51 -13.83
N HIS A 154 4.76 -1.76 -14.51
CA HIS A 154 4.86 -0.29 -14.54
C HIS A 154 4.62 0.33 -13.17
N TYR A 155 3.69 -0.24 -12.39
CA TYR A 155 3.48 0.13 -10.99
C TYR A 155 4.76 -0.04 -10.17
N GLY A 156 5.35 -1.24 -10.17
CA GLY A 156 6.58 -1.53 -9.42
C GLY A 156 7.74 -0.61 -9.82
N ARG A 157 7.93 -0.38 -11.12
CA ARG A 157 8.96 0.54 -11.66
C ARG A 157 8.74 1.97 -11.18
N SER A 158 7.51 2.47 -11.21
CA SER A 158 7.19 3.83 -10.76
C SER A 158 7.47 4.04 -9.27
N LYS A 159 7.17 3.02 -8.44
CA LYS A 159 7.48 3.02 -7.01
C LYS A 159 8.99 2.94 -6.77
N ARG A 160 9.72 2.11 -7.54
CA ARG A 160 11.18 2.00 -7.45
C ARG A 160 11.87 3.32 -7.77
N LEU A 161 11.47 4.01 -8.83
CA LEU A 161 12.01 5.32 -9.17
C LEU A 161 11.81 6.35 -8.06
N ALA A 162 10.65 6.32 -7.38
CA ALA A 162 10.41 7.20 -6.24
C ALA A 162 11.31 6.84 -5.03
N GLU A 163 11.53 5.56 -4.75
CA GLU A 163 12.47 5.12 -3.71
C GLU A 163 13.90 5.58 -4.01
N GLU A 164 14.39 5.36 -5.23
CA GLU A 164 15.73 5.78 -5.67
C GLU A 164 15.93 7.28 -5.55
N TYR A 165 14.92 8.05 -5.95
CA TYR A 165 14.93 9.49 -5.78
C TYR A 165 15.06 9.89 -4.30
N LEU A 166 14.24 9.33 -3.41
CA LEU A 166 14.30 9.63 -1.97
C LEU A 166 15.66 9.25 -1.37
N MET A 167 16.19 8.09 -1.75
CA MET A 167 17.49 7.60 -1.28
C MET A 167 18.67 8.44 -1.80
N SER A 168 18.54 9.07 -2.97
CA SER A 168 19.58 9.90 -3.59
C SER A 168 19.75 11.26 -2.89
N ILE A 169 18.74 11.73 -2.14
CA ILE A 169 18.80 13.03 -1.48
C ILE A 169 19.63 12.94 -0.19
N SER A 170 20.72 13.68 -0.14
CA SER A 170 21.57 13.72 1.05
C SER A 170 20.79 14.23 2.26
N ASN A 171 20.89 13.51 3.38
CA ASN A 171 20.29 13.87 4.68
C ASN A 171 18.76 14.01 4.69
N PHE A 172 18.05 13.56 3.65
CA PHE A 172 16.59 13.54 3.68
C PHE A 172 16.09 12.43 4.64
N PRO A 173 15.16 12.71 5.56
CA PRO A 173 14.78 11.78 6.63
C PRO A 173 13.71 10.78 6.16
N TYR A 174 13.98 10.03 5.09
CA TYR A 174 13.03 9.06 4.57
C TYR A 174 12.95 7.79 5.42
N ILE A 175 11.79 7.16 5.41
CA ILE A 175 11.55 5.75 5.74
C ILE A 175 10.70 5.17 4.62
N ILE A 176 11.08 4.01 4.10
CA ILE A 176 10.37 3.34 3.02
C ILE A 176 9.78 2.03 3.55
N PHE A 177 8.47 1.87 3.47
CA PHE A 177 7.81 0.59 3.71
C PHE A 177 7.46 -0.08 2.39
N ARG A 178 7.84 -1.35 2.25
CA ARG A 178 7.61 -2.22 1.10
C ARG A 178 6.70 -3.38 1.51
N PRO A 179 5.39 -3.12 1.71
CA PRO A 179 4.47 -4.19 2.06
C PRO A 179 4.29 -5.17 0.89
N THR A 180 3.95 -6.41 1.25
CA THR A 180 3.47 -7.45 0.34
C THR A 180 1.99 -7.23 0.01
N GLY A 181 1.20 -8.27 -0.21
CA GLY A 181 -0.24 -8.16 -0.40
C GLY A 181 -0.92 -7.63 0.86
N VAL A 182 -1.28 -6.34 0.87
CA VAL A 182 -2.00 -5.73 2.00
C VAL A 182 -3.48 -6.01 1.87
N TYR A 183 -4.09 -6.61 2.89
CA TYR A 183 -5.52 -6.93 2.92
C TYR A 183 -6.16 -6.43 4.22
N GLY A 184 -7.49 -6.37 4.24
CA GLY A 184 -8.26 -5.96 5.41
C GLY A 184 -9.49 -5.13 5.07
N PRO A 185 -10.18 -4.57 6.07
CA PRO A 185 -11.30 -3.65 5.87
C PRO A 185 -10.94 -2.49 4.94
N ARG A 186 -11.89 -2.05 4.10
CA ARG A 186 -11.74 -0.99 3.08
C ARG A 186 -10.86 -1.37 1.86
N ASP A 187 -10.24 -2.55 1.85
CA ASP A 187 -9.57 -3.06 0.66
C ASP A 187 -10.58 -3.43 -0.43
N LYS A 188 -10.18 -3.24 -1.69
CA LYS A 188 -11.04 -3.55 -2.84
C LYS A 188 -10.55 -4.76 -3.61
N ASP A 189 -9.25 -5.01 -3.59
CA ASP A 189 -8.62 -6.03 -4.43
C ASP A 189 -8.92 -7.44 -3.91
N PHE A 190 -8.66 -7.69 -2.63
CA PHE A 190 -8.94 -8.99 -2.00
C PHE A 190 -10.42 -9.18 -1.68
N LEU A 191 -11.20 -8.08 -1.54
CA LEU A 191 -12.66 -8.15 -1.41
C LEU A 191 -13.31 -8.88 -2.61
N ILE A 192 -12.77 -8.74 -3.81
CA ILE A 192 -13.28 -9.42 -5.01
C ILE A 192 -13.24 -10.93 -4.84
N ILE A 193 -12.19 -11.48 -4.21
CA ILE A 193 -12.07 -12.92 -3.97
C ILE A 193 -13.13 -13.36 -2.96
N ILE A 194 -13.29 -12.62 -1.85
CA ILE A 194 -14.28 -12.92 -0.82
C ILE A 194 -15.71 -12.89 -1.40
N GLU A 195 -16.02 -11.85 -2.18
CA GLU A 195 -17.33 -11.72 -2.83
C GLU A 195 -17.56 -12.78 -3.92
N GLY A 196 -16.51 -13.19 -4.64
CA GLY A 196 -16.57 -14.33 -5.56
C GLY A 196 -16.99 -15.61 -4.84
N ILE A 197 -16.33 -15.94 -3.73
CA ILE A 197 -16.64 -17.11 -2.92
C ILE A 197 -18.09 -17.06 -2.37
N ARG A 198 -18.55 -15.89 -1.93
CA ARG A 198 -19.95 -15.66 -1.51
C ARG A 198 -20.95 -15.93 -2.65
N LYS A 199 -20.56 -15.63 -3.89
CA LYS A 199 -21.34 -15.93 -5.09
C LYS A 199 -21.07 -17.31 -5.66
N HIS A 200 -20.54 -18.22 -4.84
CA HIS A 200 -20.26 -19.61 -5.20
C HIS A 200 -19.19 -19.80 -6.29
N LEU A 201 -18.29 -18.81 -6.48
CA LEU A 201 -17.23 -18.85 -7.49
C LEU A 201 -15.86 -18.56 -6.86
N ASP A 202 -14.90 -19.48 -7.03
CA ASP A 202 -13.51 -19.33 -6.61
C ASP A 202 -12.61 -19.47 -7.86
N VAL A 203 -12.05 -18.35 -8.31
CA VAL A 203 -11.24 -18.28 -9.54
C VAL A 203 -9.78 -18.07 -9.18
N ASN A 204 -8.94 -19.01 -9.60
CA ASN A 204 -7.50 -18.96 -9.38
C ASN A 204 -6.74 -19.14 -10.70
N LEU A 205 -5.55 -18.55 -10.81
CA LEU A 205 -4.62 -18.84 -11.89
C LEU A 205 -3.85 -20.14 -11.57
N LYS A 206 -3.69 -21.01 -12.55
CA LYS A 206 -2.90 -22.24 -12.39
C LYS A 206 -1.41 -21.92 -12.50
N VAL A 207 -0.86 -21.31 -11.42
CA VAL A 207 0.58 -21.07 -11.27
C VAL A 207 1.20 -22.21 -10.48
N GLU A 208 2.22 -22.87 -11.04
CA GLU A 208 2.94 -23.93 -10.36
C GLU A 208 3.88 -23.34 -9.30
N HIS A 209 3.86 -23.91 -8.10
CA HIS A 209 4.77 -23.58 -7.00
C HIS A 209 4.89 -22.06 -6.78
N GLN A 210 3.93 -21.48 -6.11
CA GLN A 210 3.92 -20.07 -5.76
C GLN A 210 3.97 -19.94 -4.22
N GLU A 211 4.87 -19.10 -3.73
CA GLU A 211 4.98 -18.71 -2.32
C GLU A 211 4.52 -17.27 -2.17
N ILE A 212 3.43 -17.07 -1.43
CA ILE A 212 2.78 -15.77 -1.25
C ILE A 212 2.90 -15.33 0.20
N THR A 213 3.09 -14.04 0.40
CA THR A 213 3.06 -13.42 1.72
C THR A 213 2.02 -12.31 1.76
N PHE A 214 1.45 -12.09 2.94
CA PHE A 214 0.45 -11.05 3.16
C PHE A 214 0.82 -10.18 4.36
N VAL A 215 0.17 -9.04 4.47
CA VAL A 215 0.17 -8.24 5.70
C VAL A 215 -1.23 -7.68 5.95
N TYR A 216 -1.75 -7.88 7.15
CA TYR A 216 -2.99 -7.27 7.56
C TYR A 216 -2.82 -5.76 7.77
N ILE A 217 -3.80 -4.98 7.36
CA ILE A 217 -3.69 -3.51 7.36
C ILE A 217 -3.31 -2.93 8.73
N HIS A 218 -3.83 -3.49 9.83
CA HIS A 218 -3.50 -2.98 11.17
C HIS A 218 -2.04 -3.23 11.55
N ASP A 219 -1.45 -4.36 11.13
CA ASP A 219 -0.04 -4.63 11.34
C ASP A 219 0.87 -3.72 10.52
N LEU A 220 0.49 -3.41 9.26
CA LEU A 220 1.21 -2.41 8.46
C LEU A 220 1.17 -1.04 9.13
N VAL A 221 -0.01 -0.60 9.57
CA VAL A 221 -0.18 0.67 10.30
C VAL A 221 0.64 0.67 11.60
N LYS A 222 0.63 -0.44 12.34
CA LYS A 222 1.47 -0.62 13.55
C LYS A 222 2.96 -0.43 13.23
N ALA A 223 3.47 -1.02 12.13
CA ALA A 223 4.87 -0.86 11.71
C ALA A 223 5.21 0.62 11.45
N VAL A 224 4.33 1.37 10.78
CA VAL A 224 4.49 2.80 10.53
C VAL A 224 4.63 3.58 11.84
N PHE A 225 3.74 3.37 12.81
CA PHE A 225 3.80 4.09 14.09
C PHE A 225 4.93 3.63 15.01
N LEU A 226 5.42 2.39 14.88
CA LEU A 226 6.66 1.97 15.55
C LEU A 226 7.86 2.76 15.03
N ALA A 227 8.00 2.96 13.71
CA ALA A 227 9.07 3.76 13.14
C ALA A 227 8.99 5.23 13.58
N ILE A 228 7.78 5.80 13.66
CA ILE A 228 7.56 7.16 14.18
C ILE A 228 8.03 7.25 15.63
N LYS A 229 7.61 6.31 16.48
CA LYS A 229 7.95 6.28 17.91
C LYS A 229 9.47 6.18 18.16
N GLN A 230 10.17 5.43 17.31
CA GLN A 230 11.61 5.22 17.45
C GLN A 230 12.46 6.27 16.74
N ASN A 231 11.82 7.22 16.04
CA ASN A 231 12.48 8.29 15.29
C ASN A 231 13.55 7.78 14.30
N ILE A 232 13.31 6.61 13.68
CA ILE A 232 14.21 6.03 12.69
C ILE A 232 14.10 6.81 11.39
N VAL A 233 15.22 7.00 10.71
CA VAL A 233 15.28 7.65 9.38
C VAL A 233 16.31 6.94 8.50
N ARG A 234 16.19 7.13 7.18
CA ARG A 234 17.07 6.59 6.13
C ARG A 234 17.14 5.07 6.13
N ARG A 235 15.99 4.45 6.33
CA ARG A 235 15.80 3.00 6.32
C ARG A 235 14.67 2.59 5.38
N ALA A 236 14.74 1.36 4.91
CA ALA A 236 13.71 0.73 4.11
C ALA A 236 13.41 -0.66 4.67
N TYR A 237 12.12 -1.06 4.70
CA TYR A 237 11.69 -2.31 5.31
C TYR A 237 10.68 -3.02 4.44
N PHE A 238 10.85 -4.33 4.27
CA PHE A 238 9.77 -5.22 3.82
C PHE A 238 8.82 -5.49 4.98
N VAL A 239 7.52 -5.59 4.67
CA VAL A 239 6.49 -5.80 5.69
C VAL A 239 5.57 -6.94 5.28
N THR A 240 5.55 -7.99 6.11
CA THR A 240 4.64 -9.15 5.99
C THR A 240 4.12 -9.56 7.37
N ASP A 241 3.27 -10.56 7.43
CA ASP A 241 2.88 -11.25 8.66
C ASP A 241 3.88 -12.34 9.07
N CYS A 242 5.04 -12.42 8.42
CA CYS A 242 6.11 -13.40 8.63
C CYS A 242 5.72 -14.86 8.33
N ASN A 243 4.61 -15.10 7.64
CA ASN A 243 4.19 -16.42 7.18
C ASN A 243 4.22 -16.50 5.65
N VAL A 244 4.41 -17.71 5.14
CA VAL A 244 4.34 -18.02 3.71
C VAL A 244 3.11 -18.87 3.45
N TYR A 245 2.37 -18.54 2.41
CA TYR A 245 1.10 -19.16 2.05
C TYR A 245 1.13 -19.68 0.62
N SER A 246 0.38 -20.74 0.40
CA SER A 246 0.07 -21.22 -0.95
C SER A 246 -1.00 -20.33 -1.62
N PRO A 247 -1.11 -20.34 -2.96
CA PRO A 247 -2.11 -19.56 -3.69
C PRO A 247 -3.56 -19.83 -3.29
N SER A 248 -3.87 -21.07 -2.86
CA SER A 248 -5.24 -21.46 -2.49
C SER A 248 -5.63 -21.09 -1.06
N GLU A 249 -4.66 -20.87 -0.15
CA GLU A 249 -4.96 -20.71 1.28
C GLU A 249 -5.85 -19.51 1.57
N PHE A 250 -5.69 -18.40 0.84
CA PHE A 250 -6.56 -17.24 1.02
C PHE A 250 -8.03 -17.62 0.74
N GLY A 251 -8.30 -18.27 -0.39
CA GLY A 251 -9.65 -18.71 -0.76
C GLY A 251 -10.19 -19.79 0.18
N ASP A 252 -9.34 -20.75 0.60
CA ASP A 252 -9.73 -21.83 1.52
C ASP A 252 -10.14 -21.29 2.89
N ILE A 253 -9.36 -20.35 3.44
CA ILE A 253 -9.67 -19.69 4.71
C ILE A 253 -10.93 -18.85 4.59
N ALA A 254 -11.04 -18.03 3.53
CA ALA A 254 -12.24 -17.21 3.31
C ALA A 254 -13.49 -18.07 3.18
N ARG A 255 -13.45 -19.17 2.43
CA ARG A 255 -14.56 -20.12 2.29
C ARG A 255 -14.95 -20.72 3.65
N LYS A 256 -13.97 -21.17 4.45
CA LYS A 256 -14.22 -21.70 5.80
C LYS A 256 -14.93 -20.69 6.69
N LEU A 257 -14.47 -19.44 6.69
CA LEU A 257 -15.04 -18.35 7.49
C LEU A 257 -16.44 -17.93 7.02
N LEU A 258 -16.75 -18.11 5.75
CA LEU A 258 -18.09 -17.89 5.18
C LEU A 258 -19.07 -19.07 5.39
N GLY A 259 -18.70 -20.07 6.20
CA GLY A 259 -19.57 -21.22 6.48
C GLY A 259 -19.50 -22.33 5.44
N ASN A 260 -18.42 -22.43 4.68
CA ASN A 260 -18.19 -23.44 3.65
C ASN A 260 -19.28 -23.47 2.54
N PRO A 261 -19.59 -22.36 1.87
CA PRO A 261 -20.54 -22.40 0.78
C PRO A 261 -20.05 -23.34 -0.32
N THR A 262 -20.98 -24.05 -0.97
CA THR A 262 -20.66 -24.85 -2.14
C THR A 262 -20.12 -23.93 -3.23
N THR A 263 -18.87 -24.15 -3.66
CA THR A 263 -18.14 -23.22 -4.53
C THR A 263 -17.59 -23.96 -5.75
N ILE A 264 -17.81 -23.40 -6.92
CA ILE A 264 -17.18 -23.88 -8.17
C ILE A 264 -15.77 -23.29 -8.21
N ARG A 265 -14.76 -24.17 -8.19
CA ARG A 265 -13.35 -23.76 -8.30
C ARG A 265 -12.91 -23.83 -9.76
N LEU A 266 -12.46 -22.71 -10.28
CA LEU A 266 -11.93 -22.58 -11.63
C LEU A 266 -10.43 -22.28 -11.57
N ALA A 267 -9.62 -23.25 -12.00
CA ALA A 267 -8.18 -23.05 -12.18
C ALA A 267 -7.91 -22.64 -13.63
N ILE A 268 -7.72 -21.36 -13.87
CA ILE A 268 -7.51 -20.79 -15.21
C ILE A 268 -6.04 -20.98 -15.61
N PRO A 269 -5.76 -21.64 -16.75
CA PRO A 269 -4.41 -21.71 -17.30
C PRO A 269 -3.82 -20.31 -17.55
N ILE A 270 -2.49 -20.15 -17.32
CA ILE A 270 -1.80 -18.86 -17.45
C ILE A 270 -2.02 -18.24 -18.83
N TRP A 271 -2.01 -19.03 -19.92
CA TRP A 271 -2.20 -18.49 -21.26
C TRP A 271 -3.60 -17.88 -21.49
N ILE A 272 -4.67 -18.47 -20.88
CA ILE A 272 -6.01 -17.89 -20.91
C ILE A 272 -6.05 -16.59 -20.10
N GLY A 273 -5.44 -16.59 -18.89
CA GLY A 273 -5.32 -15.39 -18.06
C GLY A 273 -4.59 -14.25 -18.79
N HIS A 274 -3.56 -14.59 -19.56
CA HIS A 274 -2.80 -13.63 -20.36
C HIS A 274 -3.70 -12.98 -21.45
N ILE A 275 -4.42 -13.78 -22.23
CA ILE A 275 -5.35 -13.27 -23.25
C ILE A 275 -6.44 -12.40 -22.59
N ALA A 276 -7.03 -12.87 -21.47
CA ALA A 276 -8.06 -12.12 -20.76
C ALA A 276 -7.54 -10.76 -20.25
N ALA A 277 -6.30 -10.70 -19.76
CA ALA A 277 -5.69 -9.46 -19.28
C ALA A 277 -5.55 -8.41 -20.41
N TYR A 278 -5.09 -8.81 -21.60
CA TYR A 278 -4.99 -7.91 -22.76
C TYR A 278 -6.35 -7.51 -23.31
N LEU A 279 -7.34 -8.42 -23.30
CA LEU A 279 -8.71 -8.06 -23.68
C LEU A 279 -9.29 -7.03 -22.70
N CYS A 280 -9.04 -7.18 -21.40
CA CYS A 280 -9.44 -6.20 -20.39
C CYS A 280 -8.77 -4.83 -20.60
N ASP A 281 -7.49 -4.80 -20.99
CA ASP A 281 -6.82 -3.55 -21.36
C ASP A 281 -7.53 -2.88 -22.55
N GLY A 282 -7.80 -3.65 -23.62
CA GLY A 282 -8.50 -3.14 -24.81
C GLY A 282 -9.91 -2.62 -24.49
N ILE A 283 -10.68 -3.35 -23.69
CA ILE A 283 -12.00 -2.91 -23.22
C ILE A 283 -11.85 -1.63 -22.39
N GLY A 284 -10.86 -1.58 -21.47
CA GLY A 284 -10.57 -0.41 -20.67
C GLY A 284 -10.34 0.85 -21.51
N TYR A 285 -9.59 0.74 -22.63
CA TYR A 285 -9.39 1.84 -23.58
C TYR A 285 -10.71 2.27 -24.24
N LEU A 286 -11.58 1.34 -24.57
CA LEU A 286 -12.87 1.65 -25.22
C LEU A 286 -13.83 2.38 -24.28
N ILE A 287 -13.84 2.00 -22.99
CA ILE A 287 -14.76 2.59 -21.98
C ILE A 287 -14.15 3.77 -21.21
N GLY A 288 -12.87 4.11 -21.48
CA GLY A 288 -12.20 5.26 -20.88
C GLY A 288 -11.74 5.09 -19.43
N HIS A 289 -11.72 3.86 -18.89
CA HIS A 289 -11.20 3.59 -17.54
C HIS A 289 -10.59 2.18 -17.41
N SER A 290 -9.58 2.04 -16.56
CA SER A 290 -8.92 0.76 -16.32
C SER A 290 -9.83 -0.22 -15.60
N LEU A 291 -9.81 -1.48 -16.04
CA LEU A 291 -10.42 -2.59 -15.32
C LEU A 291 -9.49 -3.10 -14.21
N THR A 292 -10.07 -3.69 -13.16
CA THR A 292 -9.31 -4.22 -12.00
C THR A 292 -8.33 -5.32 -12.42
N PHE A 293 -8.74 -6.18 -13.35
CA PHE A 293 -7.86 -7.16 -13.98
C PHE A 293 -7.31 -6.56 -15.28
N ASN A 294 -6.00 -6.47 -15.39
CA ASN A 294 -5.27 -5.90 -16.53
C ASN A 294 -3.88 -6.56 -16.66
N SER A 295 -3.13 -6.23 -17.69
CA SER A 295 -1.84 -6.85 -17.98
C SER A 295 -0.79 -6.61 -16.88
N ASP A 296 -0.79 -5.45 -16.23
CA ASP A 296 0.14 -5.12 -15.15
C ASP A 296 -0.20 -5.95 -13.89
N LYS A 297 -1.49 -6.04 -13.53
CA LYS A 297 -1.98 -6.88 -12.42
C LYS A 297 -1.73 -8.36 -12.68
N PHE A 298 -1.94 -8.83 -13.92
CA PHE A 298 -1.68 -10.22 -14.30
C PHE A 298 -0.21 -10.62 -14.05
N ARG A 299 0.75 -9.75 -14.37
CA ARG A 299 2.18 -10.00 -14.09
C ARG A 299 2.47 -10.17 -12.60
N ILE A 300 1.77 -9.42 -11.74
CA ILE A 300 1.85 -9.58 -10.29
C ILE A 300 1.31 -10.96 -9.88
N LEU A 301 0.15 -11.34 -10.41
CA LEU A 301 -0.54 -12.59 -10.02
C LEU A 301 0.21 -13.86 -10.42
N ILE A 302 1.00 -13.83 -11.50
CA ILE A 302 1.77 -15.00 -11.96
C ILE A 302 3.18 -15.10 -11.37
N GLN A 303 3.65 -14.10 -10.64
CA GLN A 303 4.96 -14.12 -9.99
C GLN A 303 4.98 -15.21 -8.92
N ARG A 304 6.03 -16.05 -8.93
CA ARG A 304 6.11 -17.26 -8.11
C ARG A 304 6.58 -17.01 -6.69
N ASN A 305 7.49 -16.06 -6.52
CA ASN A 305 8.09 -15.75 -5.22
C ASN A 305 7.70 -14.35 -4.73
N TRP A 306 6.92 -14.32 -3.64
CA TRP A 306 6.55 -13.11 -2.91
C TRP A 306 7.07 -13.15 -1.47
N THR A 307 8.10 -13.97 -1.17
CA THR A 307 8.72 -14.00 0.15
C THR A 307 9.75 -12.88 0.27
N CYS A 308 9.88 -12.31 1.45
CA CYS A 308 10.89 -11.28 1.71
C CYS A 308 11.37 -11.30 3.17
N GLU A 309 12.56 -10.77 3.39
CA GLU A 309 13.19 -10.73 4.70
C GLU A 309 12.61 -9.61 5.56
N THR A 310 12.04 -9.95 6.71
CA THR A 310 11.51 -9.00 7.69
C THR A 310 12.39 -8.84 8.94
N THR A 311 13.54 -9.50 8.97
CA THR A 311 14.48 -9.46 10.09
C THR A 311 14.89 -8.02 10.46
N PRO A 312 15.24 -7.13 9.52
CA PRO A 312 15.56 -5.72 9.84
C PRO A 312 14.40 -5.01 10.54
N LEU A 313 13.18 -5.16 10.04
CA LEU A 313 11.98 -4.56 10.61
C LEU A 313 11.74 -5.06 12.05
N THR A 314 11.89 -6.38 12.27
CA THR A 314 11.72 -6.98 13.61
C THR A 314 12.78 -6.53 14.58
N LYS A 315 14.06 -6.53 14.17
CA LYS A 315 15.18 -6.18 15.06
C LYS A 315 15.23 -4.70 15.40
N GLU A 316 15.00 -3.83 14.39
CA GLU A 316 15.16 -2.38 14.57
C GLU A 316 13.90 -1.71 15.12
N LEU A 317 12.71 -2.16 14.74
CA LEU A 317 11.46 -1.57 15.20
C LEU A 317 10.76 -2.38 16.30
N GLY A 318 11.23 -3.59 16.60
CA GLY A 318 10.50 -4.51 17.48
C GLY A 318 9.15 -4.95 16.89
N TYR A 319 9.03 -4.93 15.56
CA TYR A 319 7.81 -5.33 14.88
C TYR A 319 7.51 -6.80 15.13
N ARG A 320 6.28 -7.06 15.54
CA ARG A 320 5.72 -8.41 15.67
C ARG A 320 4.30 -8.34 15.11
N PRO A 321 3.99 -9.08 14.04
CA PRO A 321 2.65 -9.14 13.51
C PRO A 321 1.70 -9.76 14.55
N GLU A 322 0.51 -9.21 14.67
CA GLU A 322 -0.54 -9.72 15.55
C GLU A 322 -1.56 -10.57 14.79
N TYR A 323 -1.55 -10.45 13.46
CA TYR A 323 -2.50 -11.08 12.57
C TYR A 323 -1.79 -12.03 11.60
N ASN A 324 -2.17 -13.31 11.65
CA ASN A 324 -1.96 -14.21 10.53
C ASN A 324 -3.15 -14.09 9.55
N LEU A 325 -3.05 -14.77 8.40
CA LEU A 325 -4.08 -14.71 7.37
C LEU A 325 -5.48 -15.11 7.88
N TYR A 326 -5.57 -16.13 8.73
CA TYR A 326 -6.86 -16.58 9.28
C TYR A 326 -7.52 -15.51 10.17
N ARG A 327 -6.77 -14.92 11.10
CA ARG A 327 -7.29 -13.91 12.02
C ARG A 327 -7.67 -12.64 11.26
N GLY A 328 -6.83 -12.17 10.34
CA GLY A 328 -7.10 -10.96 9.57
C GLY A 328 -8.32 -11.11 8.65
N LEU A 329 -8.48 -12.29 7.99
CA LEU A 329 -9.67 -12.57 7.19
C LEU A 329 -10.94 -12.68 8.06
N SER A 330 -10.83 -13.25 9.27
CA SER A 330 -11.96 -13.35 10.19
C SER A 330 -12.53 -11.96 10.54
N GLU A 331 -11.66 -11.00 10.89
CA GLU A 331 -12.09 -9.62 11.18
C GLU A 331 -12.62 -8.92 9.92
N THR A 332 -11.94 -9.08 8.78
CA THR A 332 -12.38 -8.49 7.51
C THR A 332 -13.77 -8.97 7.08
N ILE A 333 -14.02 -10.27 7.14
CA ILE A 333 -15.31 -10.86 6.76
C ILE A 333 -16.41 -10.45 7.76
N ALA A 334 -16.10 -10.41 9.07
CA ALA A 334 -17.04 -9.97 10.07
C ALA A 334 -17.49 -8.51 9.83
N GLU A 335 -16.57 -7.60 9.47
CA GLU A 335 -16.90 -6.22 9.13
C GLU A 335 -17.77 -6.14 7.87
N ILE A 336 -17.43 -6.88 6.80
CA ILE A 336 -18.24 -6.93 5.58
C ILE A 336 -19.67 -7.38 5.87
N LEU A 337 -19.84 -8.42 6.66
CA LEU A 337 -21.16 -8.96 7.01
C LEU A 337 -21.96 -8.01 7.90
N ASN A 338 -21.30 -7.26 8.77
CA ASN A 338 -21.97 -6.26 9.63
C ASN A 338 -22.39 -5.00 8.86
N LEU A 339 -21.65 -4.59 7.84
CA LEU A 339 -22.00 -3.44 6.98
C LEU A 339 -23.18 -3.74 6.03
N GLN A 340 -23.60 -5.00 5.90
CA GLN A 340 -24.70 -5.43 5.04
C GLN A 340 -26.01 -5.70 5.83
N ARG A 341 -25.98 -5.64 7.16
CA ARG A 341 -27.15 -5.68 8.05
C ARG A 341 -27.61 -4.25 8.35
#